data_c2a9348e3398bd2716f8f065d014fc01
#
_entry.id   c2a9348e3398bd2716f8f065d014fc01
#
_cell.length_a   1.000
_cell.length_b   1.000
_cell.length_c   1.000
_cell.angle_alpha   90.00
_cell.angle_beta   90.00
_cell.angle_gamma   90.00
#
_symmetry.space_group_name_H-M   'P 1'
#
loop_
_entity.id
_entity.type
_entity.pdbx_description
1 polymer ?
#
loop_
_entity_poly.entity_id
_entity_poly.type
_entity_poly.pdbx_seq_one_letter_code
_entity_poly.pdbx_strand_id
1 'polypeptide(L)'
;MKPTILSIGNATKDSFLDIQDQKIYKDELNDFHYDLTFDDSTLNYKKKAGIFGGTILSEKIFTAAHFKAFSNANPKGISQFEYSEINDSLVERFIVSYKGRSFILTSNPRETKWNSPPYAPDLIYIADTNFSESYLMDFRKYLSENRQIELVYSIADLDQDLSRELFIRANLVFVDFRKQNLSDLIDYSNYQTVVESLLKVGVRSVVIFDGAKIVVGNKEKIASAEADFGLNSFYQSNIFQAAFVAENFSNASNLEESLRLALTIANKSDFNDVLKPFYAQQILNRKNYELPVEIISDTPDIEGRLHKVASSLVARPKGIFAADESGGNIHKKFESIGVEDNFENRRAYRELFFKTQDIENYLSGIILFEETVEQNTSEGVNFVEYLKNRDILVGVKLDGGLRPLAGFEDETISVGLDSLDQKLEKYSKMNIDFAKWRVAFGINKEKGTPSDAAIEANLRILAQYAKACQKYGIVPIVEPEVVYSGNHTIKQCREITEKILKSLFKELEIFKVDLAGTILKTSMVLAGSENEIQSSSREVARETIAALKNSVPKELAGVVFLSGGQTPTRATDNLQEITNLGPFDWGVTYSYARALQLPALQAWAGKAENVSQAQLLFLERVAANSHALYKN
;
A
#
# COMPACT_ATOMS: atom_id res chain seq x y z
N MET A 1 -13.32 -21.50 -2.33
CA MET A 1 -14.51 -21.19 -3.17
C MET A 1 -14.00 -20.42 -4.39
N LYS A 2 -14.54 -20.63 -5.60
CA LYS A 2 -14.06 -19.94 -6.81
C LYS A 2 -14.79 -18.61 -6.97
N PRO A 3 -14.12 -17.53 -7.42
CA PRO A 3 -14.70 -16.18 -7.51
C PRO A 3 -15.78 -16.06 -8.59
N THR A 4 -16.71 -15.14 -8.40
CA THR A 4 -17.69 -14.69 -9.39
C THR A 4 -17.16 -13.49 -10.13
N ILE A 5 -17.20 -13.48 -11.47
CA ILE A 5 -16.63 -12.43 -12.31
C ILE A 5 -17.74 -11.65 -13.02
N LEU A 6 -17.68 -10.33 -12.97
CA LEU A 6 -18.49 -9.43 -13.77
C LEU A 6 -17.60 -8.71 -14.79
N SER A 7 -17.97 -8.75 -16.08
CA SER A 7 -17.28 -8.02 -17.14
C SER A 7 -18.14 -6.87 -17.67
N ILE A 8 -17.54 -5.70 -17.86
CA ILE A 8 -18.18 -4.49 -18.35
C ILE A 8 -17.34 -3.90 -19.49
N GLY A 9 -17.95 -3.62 -20.65
CA GLY A 9 -17.24 -3.02 -21.79
C GLY A 9 -18.13 -2.66 -22.96
N ASN A 10 -17.55 -2.05 -23.98
CA ASN A 10 -18.25 -1.62 -25.19
C ASN A 10 -18.44 -2.75 -26.19
N ALA A 11 -19.64 -2.89 -26.74
CA ALA A 11 -19.91 -3.74 -27.89
C ALA A 11 -19.60 -2.97 -29.19
N THR A 12 -18.70 -3.48 -30.03
CA THR A 12 -18.44 -2.98 -31.36
C THR A 12 -19.08 -3.87 -32.42
N LYS A 13 -19.50 -3.28 -33.58
CA LYS A 13 -20.16 -4.00 -34.65
C LYS A 13 -19.11 -4.70 -35.52
N ASP A 14 -18.65 -5.87 -35.06
CA ASP A 14 -17.73 -6.70 -35.84
C ASP A 14 -18.43 -7.92 -36.47
N SER A 15 -18.18 -8.10 -37.74
CA SER A 15 -18.87 -9.07 -38.62
C SER A 15 -18.32 -10.51 -38.48
N PHE A 16 -17.67 -10.88 -37.41
CA PHE A 16 -16.91 -12.12 -37.30
C PHE A 16 -17.48 -13.10 -36.30
N LEU A 17 -18.49 -13.86 -36.75
CA LEU A 17 -18.81 -15.15 -36.13
C LEU A 17 -19.09 -16.15 -37.22
N ASP A 18 -18.06 -16.82 -37.70
CA ASP A 18 -18.23 -18.06 -38.44
C ASP A 18 -18.32 -19.21 -37.41
N ILE A 19 -19.54 -19.57 -37.09
CA ILE A 19 -19.82 -20.65 -36.13
C ILE A 19 -20.16 -21.89 -36.96
N GLN A 20 -19.16 -22.55 -37.54
CA GLN A 20 -19.38 -23.65 -38.45
C GLN A 20 -19.97 -24.92 -37.80
N ASP A 21 -19.84 -25.09 -36.47
CA ASP A 21 -20.26 -26.33 -35.78
C ASP A 21 -21.36 -26.14 -34.72
N GLN A 22 -22.02 -24.99 -34.66
CA GLN A 22 -23.10 -24.76 -33.71
C GLN A 22 -24.46 -24.61 -34.41
N LYS A 23 -25.49 -25.21 -33.84
CA LYS A 23 -26.85 -25.06 -34.38
C LYS A 23 -27.38 -23.68 -34.02
N ILE A 24 -27.55 -22.83 -35.04
CA ILE A 24 -28.23 -21.55 -34.95
C ILE A 24 -29.61 -21.75 -35.56
N TYR A 25 -30.66 -21.45 -34.82
CA TYR A 25 -32.03 -21.47 -35.36
C TYR A 25 -32.79 -20.23 -34.87
N LYS A 26 -33.79 -19.87 -35.67
CA LYS A 26 -34.74 -18.80 -35.32
C LYS A 26 -36.01 -19.42 -34.79
N ASP A 27 -36.56 -18.90 -33.70
CA ASP A 27 -37.89 -19.24 -33.23
C ASP A 27 -38.99 -18.50 -34.00
N GLU A 28 -40.23 -18.76 -33.65
CA GLU A 28 -41.41 -18.14 -34.27
C GLU A 28 -41.48 -16.59 -34.06
N LEU A 29 -40.71 -16.05 -33.10
CA LEU A 29 -40.61 -14.64 -32.77
C LEU A 29 -39.40 -13.95 -33.46
N ASN A 30 -38.71 -14.65 -34.37
CA ASN A 30 -37.49 -14.17 -35.04
C ASN A 30 -36.26 -14.04 -34.13
N ASP A 31 -36.26 -14.60 -32.93
CA ASP A 31 -35.10 -14.64 -32.05
C ASP A 31 -34.10 -15.71 -32.47
N PHE A 32 -32.81 -15.40 -32.38
CA PHE A 32 -31.76 -16.36 -32.65
C PHE A 32 -31.47 -17.20 -31.42
N HIS A 33 -31.44 -18.49 -31.56
CA HIS A 33 -31.02 -19.44 -30.56
C HIS A 33 -29.67 -20.03 -30.94
N TYR A 34 -28.80 -20.16 -29.95
CA TYR A 34 -27.48 -20.75 -30.06
C TYR A 34 -27.41 -21.96 -29.11
N ASP A 35 -27.13 -23.12 -29.65
CA ASP A 35 -26.84 -24.28 -28.84
C ASP A 35 -25.34 -24.37 -28.59
N LEU A 36 -24.92 -24.08 -27.37
CA LEU A 36 -23.53 -24.19 -26.94
C LEU A 36 -23.33 -25.53 -26.26
N THR A 37 -22.56 -26.43 -26.88
CA THR A 37 -22.28 -27.74 -26.34
C THR A 37 -20.97 -27.75 -25.57
N PHE A 38 -21.01 -28.14 -24.31
CA PHE A 38 -19.87 -28.30 -23.43
C PHE A 38 -19.89 -29.68 -22.80
N ASP A 39 -18.93 -30.55 -23.14
CA ASP A 39 -18.79 -31.91 -22.55
C ASP A 39 -20.13 -32.65 -22.36
N ASP A 40 -20.80 -33.00 -23.45
CA ASP A 40 -22.09 -33.70 -23.49
C ASP A 40 -23.30 -32.96 -22.88
N SER A 41 -23.15 -31.73 -22.43
CA SER A 41 -24.26 -30.87 -22.02
C SER A 41 -24.48 -29.73 -23.03
N THR A 42 -25.71 -29.58 -23.53
CA THR A 42 -26.11 -28.52 -24.43
C THR A 42 -26.80 -27.41 -23.64
N LEU A 43 -26.26 -26.21 -23.71
CA LEU A 43 -26.88 -25.00 -23.16
C LEU A 43 -27.62 -24.28 -24.30
N ASN A 44 -28.90 -24.03 -24.09
CA ASN A 44 -29.72 -23.27 -25.01
C ASN A 44 -29.61 -21.79 -24.68
N TYR A 45 -29.23 -20.98 -25.68
CA TYR A 45 -29.06 -19.56 -25.53
C TYR A 45 -29.92 -18.82 -26.54
N LYS A 46 -30.73 -17.85 -26.07
CA LYS A 46 -31.62 -17.05 -26.89
C LYS A 46 -31.09 -15.64 -27.05
N LYS A 47 -30.95 -15.16 -28.30
CA LYS A 47 -30.50 -13.83 -28.64
C LYS A 47 -31.34 -13.17 -29.72
N LYS A 48 -31.72 -11.90 -29.56
CA LYS A 48 -32.13 -11.01 -30.67
C LYS A 48 -30.93 -10.55 -31.47
N ALA A 49 -31.05 -10.54 -32.82
CA ALA A 49 -29.97 -10.21 -33.73
C ALA A 49 -29.22 -8.92 -33.34
N GLY A 50 -27.91 -8.96 -33.22
CA GLY A 50 -27.13 -7.81 -32.81
C GLY A 50 -25.61 -7.99 -32.85
N ILE A 51 -24.88 -7.22 -32.16
CA ILE A 51 -23.54 -6.74 -32.34
C ILE A 51 -22.57 -7.41 -31.33
N PHE A 52 -21.34 -7.71 -31.76
CA PHE A 52 -20.32 -8.36 -30.93
C PHE A 52 -19.09 -7.45 -30.77
N GLY A 53 -18.51 -7.36 -29.59
CA GLY A 53 -17.30 -6.59 -29.30
C GLY A 53 -16.30 -7.32 -28.40
N GLY A 54 -15.20 -6.66 -28.08
CA GLY A 54 -14.12 -7.24 -27.28
C GLY A 54 -14.55 -7.83 -25.95
N THR A 55 -15.60 -7.28 -25.34
CA THR A 55 -16.18 -7.81 -24.08
C THR A 55 -16.74 -9.21 -24.23
N ILE A 56 -17.48 -9.48 -25.32
CA ILE A 56 -18.07 -10.80 -25.57
C ILE A 56 -16.98 -11.84 -25.85
N LEU A 57 -15.92 -11.46 -26.54
CA LEU A 57 -14.79 -12.36 -26.78
C LEU A 57 -14.06 -12.70 -25.47
N SER A 58 -13.73 -11.69 -24.67
CA SER A 58 -13.15 -11.88 -23.35
C SER A 58 -14.03 -12.79 -22.49
N GLU A 59 -15.32 -12.57 -22.54
CA GLU A 59 -16.34 -13.33 -21.84
C GLU A 59 -16.39 -14.81 -22.24
N LYS A 60 -16.39 -15.10 -23.54
CA LYS A 60 -16.41 -16.50 -24.00
C LYS A 60 -15.18 -17.26 -23.53
N ILE A 61 -14.04 -16.61 -23.43
CA ILE A 61 -12.81 -17.20 -22.92
C ILE A 61 -12.85 -17.35 -21.41
N PHE A 62 -13.33 -16.33 -20.68
CA PHE A 62 -13.60 -16.47 -19.25
C PHE A 62 -14.57 -17.59 -18.97
N THR A 63 -15.65 -17.64 -19.73
CA THR A 63 -16.66 -18.70 -19.62
C THR A 63 -16.04 -20.04 -19.96
N ALA A 64 -15.28 -20.16 -21.03
CA ALA A 64 -14.63 -21.41 -21.42
C ALA A 64 -13.55 -21.85 -20.41
N ALA A 65 -12.67 -20.97 -19.97
CA ALA A 65 -11.61 -21.28 -19.01
C ALA A 65 -12.17 -21.59 -17.62
N HIS A 66 -13.14 -20.83 -17.13
CA HIS A 66 -13.79 -21.07 -15.85
C HIS A 66 -14.78 -22.23 -15.89
N PHE A 67 -15.56 -22.37 -16.94
CA PHE A 67 -16.50 -23.47 -17.09
C PHE A 67 -15.79 -24.81 -17.05
N LYS A 68 -14.65 -24.95 -17.71
CA LYS A 68 -13.90 -26.20 -17.69
C LYS A 68 -13.19 -26.44 -16.35
N ALA A 69 -12.70 -25.41 -15.70
CA ALA A 69 -12.20 -25.54 -14.33
C ALA A 69 -13.32 -25.94 -13.35
N PHE A 70 -14.58 -25.57 -13.63
CA PHE A 70 -15.75 -25.95 -12.86
C PHE A 70 -16.34 -27.32 -13.28
N SER A 71 -16.35 -27.68 -14.58
CA SER A 71 -16.93 -28.91 -15.07
C SER A 71 -16.16 -30.14 -14.63
N ASN A 72 -14.84 -30.06 -14.49
CA ASN A 72 -14.04 -31.12 -13.90
C ASN A 72 -14.37 -31.39 -12.42
N ALA A 73 -15.03 -30.44 -11.74
CA ALA A 73 -15.43 -30.60 -10.34
C ALA A 73 -16.86 -31.13 -10.17
N ASN A 74 -17.79 -30.87 -11.08
CA ASN A 74 -19.15 -31.45 -11.12
C ASN A 74 -20.01 -30.86 -12.28
N PRO A 75 -20.25 -31.57 -13.38
CA PRO A 75 -20.98 -31.07 -14.54
C PRO A 75 -22.47 -30.78 -14.28
N LYS A 76 -23.07 -31.34 -13.23
CA LYS A 76 -24.48 -31.14 -12.88
C LYS A 76 -24.79 -29.89 -12.08
N GLY A 77 -23.83 -28.94 -11.95
CA GLY A 77 -23.95 -27.79 -11.04
C GLY A 77 -24.43 -26.49 -11.65
N ILE A 78 -24.65 -26.39 -12.96
CA ILE A 78 -25.14 -25.18 -13.61
C ILE A 78 -26.65 -25.11 -13.41
N SER A 79 -27.12 -24.03 -12.78
CA SER A 79 -28.53 -23.90 -12.44
C SER A 79 -29.30 -22.95 -13.37
N GLN A 80 -28.61 -21.94 -13.97
CA GLN A 80 -29.30 -20.95 -14.76
C GLN A 80 -28.35 -20.15 -15.66
N PHE A 81 -28.82 -19.80 -16.86
CA PHE A 81 -28.20 -18.86 -17.77
C PHE A 81 -29.27 -17.85 -18.17
N GLU A 82 -29.10 -16.59 -17.84
CA GLU A 82 -30.07 -15.54 -18.16
C GLU A 82 -29.43 -14.44 -19.01
N TYR A 83 -30.19 -13.97 -19.98
CA TYR A 83 -29.88 -12.82 -20.83
C TYR A 83 -30.95 -11.74 -20.60
N SER A 84 -30.56 -10.50 -20.43
CA SER A 84 -31.49 -9.39 -20.35
C SER A 84 -31.09 -8.26 -21.31
N GLU A 85 -32.03 -7.83 -22.14
CA GLU A 85 -31.95 -6.65 -22.98
C GLU A 85 -32.69 -5.50 -22.29
N ILE A 86 -32.07 -4.34 -22.16
CA ILE A 86 -32.69 -3.17 -21.57
C ILE A 86 -32.77 -2.08 -22.64
N ASN A 87 -34.00 -1.84 -23.15
CA ASN A 87 -34.42 -0.77 -24.08
C ASN A 87 -33.47 -0.45 -25.24
N ASP A 88 -33.90 -0.61 -26.48
CA ASP A 88 -33.41 -0.15 -27.80
C ASP A 88 -31.93 0.31 -27.97
N SER A 89 -31.19 0.42 -26.92
CA SER A 89 -29.74 0.62 -26.85
C SER A 89 -29.12 -0.68 -26.36
N LEU A 90 -28.29 -1.27 -27.19
CA LEU A 90 -27.64 -2.57 -27.03
C LEU A 90 -26.91 -2.73 -25.68
N VAL A 91 -27.65 -3.10 -24.65
CA VAL A 91 -27.08 -3.62 -23.39
C VAL A 91 -27.30 -5.12 -23.37
N GLU A 92 -26.26 -5.85 -23.54
CA GLU A 92 -26.28 -7.27 -23.34
C GLU A 92 -25.76 -7.56 -21.92
N ARG A 93 -26.61 -8.13 -21.10
CA ARG A 93 -26.23 -8.61 -19.78
C ARG A 93 -26.33 -10.13 -19.77
N PHE A 94 -25.23 -10.80 -19.54
CA PHE A 94 -25.18 -12.23 -19.37
C PHE A 94 -25.05 -12.57 -17.89
N ILE A 95 -25.95 -13.39 -17.38
CA ILE A 95 -25.89 -13.88 -16.01
C ILE A 95 -25.71 -15.40 -16.07
N VAL A 96 -24.59 -15.88 -15.60
CA VAL A 96 -24.31 -17.31 -15.48
C VAL A 96 -24.33 -17.69 -14.02
N SER A 97 -25.30 -18.50 -13.60
CA SER A 97 -25.41 -18.99 -12.22
C SER A 97 -24.89 -20.42 -12.09
N TYR A 98 -23.96 -20.62 -11.17
CA TYR A 98 -23.38 -21.92 -10.86
C TYR A 98 -23.27 -22.10 -9.34
N LYS A 99 -23.94 -23.13 -8.80
CA LYS A 99 -23.95 -23.45 -7.36
C LYS A 99 -24.24 -22.24 -6.46
N GLY A 100 -25.24 -21.43 -6.84
CA GLY A 100 -25.66 -20.26 -6.07
C GLY A 100 -24.75 -19.03 -6.22
N ARG A 101 -23.85 -19.01 -7.19
CA ARG A 101 -23.00 -17.87 -7.56
C ARG A 101 -23.26 -17.46 -8.98
N SER A 102 -23.07 -16.19 -9.28
CA SER A 102 -23.43 -15.65 -10.58
C SER A 102 -22.35 -14.75 -11.15
N PHE A 103 -22.15 -14.91 -12.46
CA PHE A 103 -21.32 -14.07 -13.31
C PHE A 103 -22.23 -13.11 -14.03
N ILE A 104 -21.91 -11.84 -14.00
CA ILE A 104 -22.62 -10.83 -14.76
C ILE A 104 -21.66 -10.15 -15.70
N LEU A 105 -22.00 -10.15 -16.97
CA LEU A 105 -21.24 -9.58 -18.06
C LEU A 105 -22.13 -8.53 -18.71
N THR A 106 -21.69 -7.27 -18.72
CA THR A 106 -22.45 -6.21 -19.35
C THR A 106 -21.60 -5.45 -20.34
N SER A 107 -22.14 -5.16 -21.50
CA SER A 107 -21.54 -4.24 -22.46
C SER A 107 -22.49 -3.08 -22.68
N ASN A 108 -22.08 -1.83 -22.48
CA ASN A 108 -22.82 -0.68 -22.96
C ASN A 108 -22.04 0.61 -22.99
N PRO A 109 -21.99 1.27 -24.17
CA PRO A 109 -21.40 2.60 -24.32
C PRO A 109 -22.36 3.76 -24.12
N ARG A 110 -23.67 3.55 -23.98
CA ARG A 110 -24.67 4.64 -24.06
C ARG A 110 -25.68 4.66 -22.94
N GLU A 111 -25.54 3.82 -21.93
CA GLU A 111 -26.47 3.87 -20.79
C GLU A 111 -26.25 5.07 -19.90
N THR A 112 -27.37 5.65 -19.49
CA THR A 112 -27.40 6.79 -18.60
C THR A 112 -27.49 6.39 -17.13
N LYS A 113 -27.68 5.09 -16.82
CA LYS A 113 -27.81 4.60 -15.42
C LYS A 113 -27.16 3.24 -15.22
N TRP A 114 -26.47 3.08 -14.12
CA TRP A 114 -26.01 1.79 -13.62
C TRP A 114 -27.18 0.99 -13.02
N ASN A 115 -27.38 -0.21 -13.51
CA ASN A 115 -28.32 -1.16 -12.91
C ASN A 115 -27.55 -2.16 -12.06
N SER A 116 -27.68 -2.03 -10.75
CA SER A 116 -27.02 -2.93 -9.80
C SER A 116 -27.42 -4.39 -10.08
N PRO A 117 -26.46 -5.32 -10.10
CA PRO A 117 -26.78 -6.74 -10.19
C PRO A 117 -27.57 -7.18 -8.94
N PRO A 118 -28.40 -8.24 -9.05
CA PRO A 118 -29.25 -8.70 -7.94
C PRO A 118 -28.43 -9.24 -6.74
N TYR A 119 -27.14 -9.47 -6.93
CA TYR A 119 -26.19 -9.87 -5.87
C TYR A 119 -24.81 -9.28 -6.18
N ALA A 120 -23.99 -9.08 -5.14
CA ALA A 120 -22.63 -8.60 -5.31
C ALA A 120 -21.73 -9.69 -5.92
N PRO A 121 -21.09 -9.43 -7.08
CA PRO A 121 -20.11 -10.35 -7.64
C PRO A 121 -18.82 -10.33 -6.81
N ASP A 122 -18.00 -11.36 -6.95
CA ASP A 122 -16.67 -11.36 -6.32
C ASP A 122 -15.69 -10.45 -7.09
N LEU A 123 -15.89 -10.28 -8.41
CA LEU A 123 -15.04 -9.48 -9.28
C LEU A 123 -15.85 -8.76 -10.37
N ILE A 124 -15.45 -7.52 -10.65
CA ILE A 124 -15.94 -6.74 -11.80
C ILE A 124 -14.77 -6.50 -12.76
N TYR A 125 -14.93 -6.91 -14.03
CA TYR A 125 -14.00 -6.61 -15.10
C TYR A 125 -14.57 -5.53 -16.02
N ILE A 126 -13.85 -4.42 -16.15
CA ILE A 126 -14.21 -3.28 -17.00
C ILE A 126 -13.30 -3.30 -18.23
N ALA A 127 -13.85 -3.62 -19.38
CA ALA A 127 -13.09 -3.75 -20.63
C ALA A 127 -13.04 -2.46 -21.46
N ASP A 128 -13.90 -1.47 -21.19
CA ASP A 128 -13.94 -0.19 -21.92
C ASP A 128 -14.58 0.91 -21.06
N THR A 129 -14.29 2.19 -21.37
CA THR A 129 -14.43 3.31 -20.44
C THR A 129 -15.33 4.46 -20.88
N ASN A 130 -16.04 4.32 -21.99
CA ASN A 130 -16.95 5.36 -22.45
C ASN A 130 -18.30 5.33 -21.70
N PHE A 131 -18.28 5.59 -20.42
CA PHE A 131 -19.49 5.68 -19.60
C PHE A 131 -20.01 7.11 -19.48
N SER A 132 -21.33 7.28 -19.35
CA SER A 132 -21.91 8.56 -18.99
C SER A 132 -21.59 8.91 -17.52
N GLU A 133 -21.53 10.19 -17.21
CA GLU A 133 -21.27 10.67 -15.84
C GLU A 133 -22.31 10.14 -14.83
N SER A 134 -23.57 10.05 -15.25
CA SER A 134 -24.67 9.50 -14.43
C SER A 134 -24.47 8.01 -14.14
N TYR A 135 -24.07 7.22 -15.14
CA TYR A 135 -23.76 5.80 -14.96
C TYR A 135 -22.64 5.59 -13.93
N LEU A 136 -21.61 6.41 -14.04
CA LEU A 136 -20.45 6.31 -13.15
C LEU A 136 -20.76 6.72 -11.71
N MET A 137 -21.63 7.69 -11.50
CA MET A 137 -22.10 8.04 -10.16
C MET A 137 -22.84 6.86 -9.48
N ASP A 138 -23.74 6.21 -10.20
CA ASP A 138 -24.48 5.05 -9.69
C ASP A 138 -23.54 3.86 -9.46
N PHE A 139 -22.58 3.63 -10.37
CA PHE A 139 -21.58 2.57 -10.26
C PHE A 139 -20.63 2.80 -9.07
N ARG A 140 -20.16 4.04 -8.87
CA ARG A 140 -19.36 4.41 -7.69
C ARG A 140 -20.09 4.15 -6.39
N LYS A 141 -21.35 4.54 -6.34
CA LYS A 141 -22.20 4.27 -5.18
C LYS A 141 -22.27 2.76 -4.91
N TYR A 142 -22.56 1.97 -5.94
CA TYR A 142 -22.61 0.51 -5.83
C TYR A 142 -21.28 -0.07 -5.32
N LEU A 143 -20.14 0.37 -5.87
CA LEU A 143 -18.83 -0.07 -5.42
C LEU A 143 -18.51 0.37 -3.99
N SER A 144 -18.98 1.54 -3.56
CA SER A 144 -18.77 2.01 -2.18
C SER A 144 -19.53 1.19 -1.15
N GLU A 145 -20.70 0.68 -1.53
CA GLU A 145 -21.56 -0.20 -0.72
C GLU A 145 -21.07 -1.66 -0.73
N ASN A 146 -20.25 -2.06 -1.72
CA ASN A 146 -19.76 -3.42 -1.94
C ASN A 146 -18.23 -3.46 -2.02
N ARG A 147 -17.55 -3.08 -0.94
CA ARG A 147 -16.08 -2.92 -0.90
C ARG A 147 -15.29 -4.21 -1.09
N GLN A 148 -15.90 -5.36 -0.87
CA GLN A 148 -15.30 -6.68 -1.06
C GLN A 148 -15.12 -7.08 -2.53
N ILE A 149 -15.78 -6.37 -3.47
CA ILE A 149 -15.69 -6.67 -4.90
C ILE A 149 -14.29 -6.29 -5.41
N GLU A 150 -13.62 -7.24 -6.04
CA GLU A 150 -12.36 -6.98 -6.72
C GLU A 150 -12.59 -6.32 -8.08
N LEU A 151 -11.73 -5.36 -8.43
CA LEU A 151 -11.87 -4.59 -9.66
C LEU A 151 -10.71 -4.84 -10.61
N VAL A 152 -11.02 -5.26 -11.83
CA VAL A 152 -10.08 -5.36 -12.96
C VAL A 152 -10.46 -4.34 -14.00
N TYR A 153 -9.49 -3.57 -14.46
CA TYR A 153 -9.72 -2.46 -15.36
C TYR A 153 -8.80 -2.51 -16.58
N SER A 154 -9.37 -2.51 -17.78
CA SER A 154 -8.61 -2.40 -19.02
C SER A 154 -8.67 -0.98 -19.54
N ILE A 155 -7.53 -0.30 -19.59
CA ILE A 155 -7.44 1.10 -20.00
C ILE A 155 -7.31 1.21 -21.50
N ALA A 156 -8.28 1.84 -22.13
CA ALA A 156 -8.21 2.26 -23.51
C ALA A 156 -7.85 3.75 -23.64
N ASP A 157 -8.22 4.58 -22.67
CA ASP A 157 -7.97 6.02 -22.66
C ASP A 157 -7.93 6.54 -21.22
N LEU A 158 -6.85 7.26 -20.86
CA LEU A 158 -6.60 7.78 -19.50
C LEU A 158 -7.05 9.23 -19.30
N ASP A 159 -7.53 9.90 -20.32
CA ASP A 159 -7.78 11.34 -20.30
C ASP A 159 -9.03 11.79 -19.53
N GLN A 160 -9.79 10.86 -18.96
CA GLN A 160 -10.99 11.21 -18.19
C GLN A 160 -10.72 11.17 -16.68
N ASP A 161 -11.04 12.24 -15.95
CA ASP A 161 -10.96 12.38 -14.47
C ASP A 161 -11.59 11.20 -13.69
N LEU A 162 -12.50 10.50 -14.32
CA LEU A 162 -13.22 9.34 -13.84
C LEU A 162 -12.36 8.09 -13.68
N SER A 163 -11.32 7.96 -14.50
CA SER A 163 -10.38 6.85 -14.46
C SER A 163 -9.63 6.82 -13.13
N ARG A 164 -9.32 7.99 -12.58
CA ARG A 164 -8.44 8.15 -11.42
C ARG A 164 -8.96 7.50 -10.14
N GLU A 165 -10.25 7.61 -9.85
CA GLU A 165 -10.85 6.99 -8.65
C GLU A 165 -11.02 5.47 -8.80
N LEU A 166 -11.32 4.99 -10.01
CA LEU A 166 -11.39 3.56 -10.29
C LEU A 166 -10.00 2.92 -10.23
N PHE A 167 -8.96 3.64 -10.64
CA PHE A 167 -7.56 3.18 -10.53
C PHE A 167 -7.12 2.90 -9.11
N ILE A 168 -7.38 3.82 -8.19
CA ILE A 168 -6.98 3.69 -6.78
C ILE A 168 -7.53 2.39 -6.16
N ARG A 169 -8.63 1.89 -6.70
CA ARG A 169 -9.31 0.70 -6.23
C ARG A 169 -9.04 -0.56 -7.06
N ALA A 170 -8.39 -0.44 -8.21
CA ALA A 170 -8.19 -1.56 -9.10
C ALA A 170 -7.18 -2.58 -8.55
N ASN A 171 -7.58 -3.83 -8.51
CA ASN A 171 -6.70 -4.94 -8.15
C ASN A 171 -5.73 -5.26 -9.30
N LEU A 172 -6.21 -5.13 -10.54
CA LEU A 172 -5.46 -5.37 -11.75
C LEU A 172 -5.83 -4.37 -12.84
N VAL A 173 -4.82 -3.80 -13.49
CA VAL A 173 -4.99 -2.85 -14.60
C VAL A 173 -4.27 -3.38 -15.83
N PHE A 174 -4.97 -3.41 -16.97
CA PHE A 174 -4.39 -3.65 -18.29
C PHE A 174 -4.16 -2.33 -19.01
N VAL A 175 -2.96 -2.13 -19.55
CA VAL A 175 -2.57 -0.94 -20.31
C VAL A 175 -2.19 -1.34 -21.72
N ASP A 176 -2.92 -0.84 -22.72
CA ASP A 176 -2.56 -1.01 -24.13
C ASP A 176 -1.71 0.18 -24.60
N PHE A 177 -0.41 -0.02 -24.68
CA PHE A 177 0.57 0.99 -25.06
C PHE A 177 0.44 1.49 -26.50
N ARG A 178 -0.27 0.76 -27.37
CA ARG A 178 -0.48 1.14 -28.77
C ARG A 178 -1.54 2.25 -28.92
N LYS A 179 -2.40 2.41 -27.93
CA LYS A 179 -3.47 3.40 -27.89
C LYS A 179 -3.01 4.64 -27.12
N GLN A 180 -2.00 5.32 -27.63
CA GLN A 180 -1.36 6.45 -26.96
C GLN A 180 -2.25 7.70 -26.90
N ASN A 181 -2.85 7.97 -25.78
CA ASN A 181 -3.17 9.29 -25.24
C ASN A 181 -3.16 9.19 -23.71
N LEU A 182 -2.03 8.75 -23.18
CA LEU A 182 -1.88 8.52 -21.74
C LEU A 182 -1.41 9.84 -21.13
N SER A 183 -2.08 10.24 -20.05
CA SER A 183 -1.92 11.55 -19.40
C SER A 183 -0.49 11.81 -18.87
N ASP A 184 -0.17 13.08 -18.58
CA ASP A 184 1.07 13.56 -17.94
C ASP A 184 1.40 12.93 -16.56
N LEU A 185 0.57 11.98 -16.11
CA LEU A 185 0.69 11.33 -14.80
C LEU A 185 1.62 10.11 -14.78
N ILE A 186 2.02 9.60 -15.95
CA ILE A 186 2.80 8.37 -16.06
C ILE A 186 4.08 8.65 -16.84
N ASP A 187 5.21 8.33 -16.24
CA ASP A 187 6.50 8.36 -16.91
C ASP A 187 6.64 7.14 -17.83
N TYR A 188 6.69 7.39 -19.14
CA TYR A 188 6.76 6.37 -20.20
C TYR A 188 8.17 6.04 -20.64
N SER A 189 9.19 6.44 -19.90
CA SER A 189 10.59 6.20 -20.28
C SER A 189 10.93 4.72 -20.46
N ASN A 190 10.27 3.85 -19.70
CA ASN A 190 10.37 2.40 -19.83
C ASN A 190 9.20 1.69 -19.14
N TYR A 191 9.01 0.39 -19.39
CA TYR A 191 7.90 -0.40 -18.82
C TYR A 191 7.92 -0.46 -17.30
N GLN A 192 9.11 -0.53 -16.70
CA GLN A 192 9.27 -0.57 -15.25
C GLN A 192 8.71 0.70 -14.62
N THR A 193 9.08 1.86 -15.15
CA THR A 193 8.60 3.17 -14.67
C THR A 193 7.09 3.30 -14.77
N VAL A 194 6.48 2.77 -15.85
CA VAL A 194 5.01 2.74 -15.99
C VAL A 194 4.37 1.86 -14.94
N VAL A 195 4.86 0.63 -14.76
CA VAL A 195 4.39 -0.28 -13.71
C VAL A 195 4.47 0.40 -12.35
N GLU A 196 5.63 0.95 -12.01
CA GLU A 196 5.86 1.64 -10.74
C GLU A 196 4.93 2.85 -10.56
N SER A 197 4.69 3.63 -11.62
CA SER A 197 3.79 4.79 -11.56
C SER A 197 2.34 4.37 -11.26
N LEU A 198 1.85 3.32 -11.89
CA LEU A 198 0.52 2.77 -11.62
C LEU A 198 0.40 2.13 -10.24
N LEU A 199 1.43 1.42 -9.80
CA LEU A 199 1.49 0.88 -8.44
C LEU A 199 1.52 2.00 -7.37
N LYS A 200 2.15 3.15 -7.69
CA LYS A 200 2.15 4.36 -6.83
C LYS A 200 0.76 4.97 -6.66
N VAL A 201 -0.07 4.90 -7.68
CA VAL A 201 -1.45 5.43 -7.63
C VAL A 201 -2.38 4.52 -6.81
N GLY A 202 -1.96 3.28 -6.50
CA GLY A 202 -2.74 2.36 -5.64
C GLY A 202 -3.12 1.03 -6.31
N VAL A 203 -2.89 0.87 -7.61
CA VAL A 203 -3.11 -0.38 -8.34
C VAL A 203 -2.27 -1.50 -7.71
N ARG A 204 -2.82 -2.70 -7.57
CA ARG A 204 -2.07 -3.83 -6.97
C ARG A 204 -1.23 -4.59 -7.98
N SER A 205 -1.73 -4.75 -9.21
CA SER A 205 -1.02 -5.42 -10.30
C SER A 205 -1.28 -4.72 -11.63
N VAL A 206 -0.28 -4.70 -12.51
CA VAL A 206 -0.32 -4.03 -13.81
C VAL A 206 0.07 -5.02 -14.89
N VAL A 207 -0.61 -4.98 -16.02
CA VAL A 207 -0.24 -5.67 -17.25
C VAL A 207 -0.14 -4.64 -18.36
N ILE A 208 1.02 -4.52 -18.97
CA ILE A 208 1.27 -3.64 -20.11
C ILE A 208 1.38 -4.49 -21.37
N PHE A 209 0.74 -4.03 -22.43
CA PHE A 209 0.79 -4.63 -23.75
C PHE A 209 1.18 -3.59 -24.80
N ASP A 210 2.23 -3.84 -25.59
CA ASP A 210 2.70 -2.94 -26.65
C ASP A 210 2.60 -3.55 -28.08
N GLY A 211 2.06 -4.75 -28.17
CA GLY A 211 1.90 -5.48 -29.43
C GLY A 211 3.00 -6.50 -29.70
N ALA A 212 4.20 -6.33 -29.18
CA ALA A 212 5.32 -7.24 -29.34
C ALA A 212 5.77 -7.85 -28.02
N LYS A 213 5.56 -7.14 -26.93
CA LYS A 213 5.97 -7.53 -25.58
C LYS A 213 4.83 -7.33 -24.58
N ILE A 214 4.72 -8.23 -23.63
CA ILE A 214 3.84 -8.09 -22.47
C ILE A 214 4.70 -7.99 -21.22
N VAL A 215 4.39 -7.00 -20.40
CA VAL A 215 5.05 -6.80 -19.11
C VAL A 215 3.98 -6.89 -18.02
N VAL A 216 4.23 -7.70 -17.00
CA VAL A 216 3.37 -7.82 -15.84
C VAL A 216 4.13 -7.42 -14.60
N GLY A 217 3.49 -6.67 -13.71
CA GLY A 217 4.15 -6.23 -12.49
C GLY A 217 3.21 -6.06 -11.31
N ASN A 218 3.72 -6.34 -10.14
CA ASN A 218 3.13 -6.02 -8.85
C ASN A 218 4.23 -5.46 -7.92
N LYS A 219 3.91 -5.25 -6.65
CA LYS A 219 4.89 -4.74 -5.67
C LYS A 219 6.07 -5.67 -5.41
N GLU A 220 6.01 -6.92 -5.85
CA GLU A 220 7.00 -7.94 -5.55
C GLU A 220 7.87 -8.29 -6.76
N LYS A 221 7.30 -8.22 -7.97
CA LYS A 221 7.95 -8.74 -9.18
C LYS A 221 7.49 -8.03 -10.43
N ILE A 222 8.42 -7.83 -11.37
CA ILE A 222 8.14 -7.43 -12.75
C ILE A 222 8.70 -8.49 -13.68
N ALA A 223 7.86 -9.03 -14.54
CA ALA A 223 8.24 -10.04 -15.52
C ALA A 223 7.75 -9.63 -16.91
N SER A 224 8.44 -10.08 -17.96
CA SER A 224 8.03 -9.85 -19.32
C SER A 224 8.13 -11.11 -20.18
N ALA A 225 7.41 -11.11 -21.28
CA ALA A 225 7.54 -12.10 -22.32
C ALA A 225 7.24 -11.50 -23.69
N GLU A 226 7.88 -12.04 -24.73
CA GLU A 226 7.56 -11.71 -26.10
C GLU A 226 6.17 -12.26 -26.48
N ALA A 227 5.40 -11.43 -27.18
CA ALA A 227 4.07 -11.76 -27.65
C ALA A 227 4.03 -11.69 -29.20
N ASP A 228 3.88 -12.82 -29.84
CA ASP A 228 3.69 -12.86 -31.30
C ASP A 228 2.18 -12.91 -31.62
N PHE A 229 1.55 -11.75 -31.57
CA PHE A 229 0.11 -11.62 -31.82
C PHE A 229 -0.22 -11.24 -33.27
N GLY A 230 0.59 -11.49 -34.24
CA GLY A 230 0.32 -11.40 -35.67
C GLY A 230 -0.66 -10.29 -36.12
N LEU A 231 -1.33 -10.51 -37.26
CA LEU A 231 -2.33 -9.58 -37.84
C LEU A 231 -3.64 -9.48 -37.03
N ASN A 232 -3.92 -10.42 -36.11
CA ASN A 232 -5.14 -10.49 -35.30
C ASN A 232 -4.93 -9.97 -33.86
N SER A 233 -4.01 -9.05 -33.67
CA SER A 233 -3.53 -8.58 -32.37
C SER A 233 -4.63 -8.12 -31.38
N PHE A 234 -5.75 -7.60 -31.89
CA PHE A 234 -6.87 -7.17 -31.05
C PHE A 234 -7.56 -8.36 -30.36
N TYR A 235 -7.88 -9.41 -31.09
CA TYR A 235 -8.54 -10.60 -30.52
C TYR A 235 -7.63 -11.36 -29.56
N GLN A 236 -6.36 -11.50 -29.94
CA GLN A 236 -5.38 -12.17 -29.08
C GLN A 236 -5.11 -11.40 -27.79
N SER A 237 -5.13 -10.07 -27.83
CA SER A 237 -5.03 -9.24 -26.63
C SER A 237 -6.20 -9.48 -25.68
N ASN A 238 -7.43 -9.55 -26.18
CA ASN A 238 -8.61 -9.85 -25.34
C ASN A 238 -8.59 -11.28 -24.78
N ILE A 239 -8.15 -12.24 -25.59
CA ILE A 239 -7.95 -13.63 -25.16
C ILE A 239 -6.92 -13.70 -24.04
N PHE A 240 -5.78 -13.01 -24.22
CA PHE A 240 -4.75 -12.91 -23.21
C PHE A 240 -5.28 -12.31 -21.91
N GLN A 241 -5.96 -11.16 -21.97
CA GLN A 241 -6.50 -10.48 -20.79
C GLN A 241 -7.44 -11.41 -20.01
N ALA A 242 -8.38 -12.06 -20.71
CA ALA A 242 -9.33 -12.96 -20.09
C ALA A 242 -8.64 -14.16 -19.41
N ALA A 243 -7.70 -14.80 -20.11
CA ALA A 243 -6.96 -15.94 -19.57
C ALA A 243 -6.07 -15.55 -18.39
N PHE A 244 -5.42 -14.38 -18.45
CA PHE A 244 -4.59 -13.86 -17.38
C PHE A 244 -5.40 -13.59 -16.11
N VAL A 245 -6.56 -12.92 -16.26
CA VAL A 245 -7.44 -12.67 -15.12
C VAL A 245 -7.95 -13.98 -14.51
N ALA A 246 -8.41 -14.91 -15.34
CA ALA A 246 -8.92 -16.18 -14.88
C ALA A 246 -7.88 -16.96 -14.07
N GLU A 247 -6.64 -17.03 -14.51
CA GLU A 247 -5.56 -17.72 -13.81
C GLU A 247 -5.10 -16.97 -12.58
N ASN A 248 -4.90 -15.68 -12.66
CA ASN A 248 -4.44 -14.86 -11.54
C ASN A 248 -5.41 -14.90 -10.35
N PHE A 249 -6.73 -14.94 -10.61
CA PHE A 249 -7.75 -15.09 -9.57
C PHE A 249 -7.93 -16.52 -9.08
N SER A 250 -7.55 -17.52 -9.86
CA SER A 250 -7.60 -18.91 -9.45
C SER A 250 -6.40 -19.32 -8.60
N ASN A 251 -5.24 -18.71 -8.84
CA ASN A 251 -3.94 -19.02 -8.23
C ASN A 251 -3.22 -17.75 -7.77
N ALA A 252 -3.83 -16.98 -6.95
CA ALA A 252 -3.51 -15.58 -6.53
C ALA A 252 -2.05 -15.23 -6.21
N SER A 253 -1.07 -16.09 -6.44
CA SER A 253 0.30 -15.90 -5.98
C SER A 253 1.39 -15.95 -7.04
N ASN A 254 1.11 -16.33 -8.31
CA ASN A 254 2.17 -16.49 -9.30
C ASN A 254 1.88 -15.74 -10.61
N LEU A 255 2.27 -14.47 -10.62
CA LEU A 255 2.12 -13.56 -11.76
C LEU A 255 2.80 -14.09 -13.03
N GLU A 256 3.95 -14.76 -12.89
CA GLU A 256 4.72 -15.37 -13.97
C GLU A 256 3.98 -16.57 -14.58
N GLU A 257 3.40 -17.42 -13.76
CA GLU A 257 2.62 -18.57 -14.21
C GLU A 257 1.36 -18.11 -14.94
N SER A 258 0.68 -17.08 -14.42
CA SER A 258 -0.47 -16.46 -15.08
C SER A 258 -0.09 -15.86 -16.43
N LEU A 259 1.09 -15.21 -16.54
CA LEU A 259 1.63 -14.67 -17.79
C LEU A 259 1.92 -15.77 -18.80
N ARG A 260 2.64 -16.83 -18.40
CA ARG A 260 2.99 -17.96 -19.28
C ARG A 260 1.73 -18.65 -19.83
N LEU A 261 0.76 -18.90 -18.96
CA LEU A 261 -0.47 -19.56 -19.35
C LEU A 261 -1.30 -18.70 -20.31
N ALA A 262 -1.51 -17.43 -19.97
CA ALA A 262 -2.28 -16.50 -20.79
C ALA A 262 -1.65 -16.29 -22.18
N LEU A 263 -0.32 -16.16 -22.26
CA LEU A 263 0.42 -16.10 -23.53
C LEU A 263 0.28 -17.35 -24.35
N THR A 264 0.39 -18.52 -23.72
CA THR A 264 0.25 -19.79 -24.43
C THR A 264 -1.13 -19.93 -25.05
N ILE A 265 -2.17 -19.50 -24.33
CA ILE A 265 -3.54 -19.49 -24.83
C ILE A 265 -3.65 -18.50 -26.00
N ALA A 266 -3.19 -17.27 -25.82
CA ALA A 266 -3.30 -16.22 -26.82
C ALA A 266 -2.53 -16.57 -28.11
N ASN A 267 -1.32 -17.11 -28.02
CA ASN A 267 -0.48 -17.42 -29.17
C ASN A 267 -0.93 -18.65 -29.97
N LYS A 268 -1.55 -19.64 -29.29
CA LYS A 268 -2.03 -20.87 -29.96
C LYS A 268 -3.44 -20.76 -30.49
N SER A 269 -4.14 -19.68 -30.20
CA SER A 269 -5.56 -19.57 -30.50
C SER A 269 -5.81 -19.08 -31.92
N ASP A 270 -6.29 -19.96 -32.78
CA ASP A 270 -7.29 -19.55 -33.77
C ASP A 270 -8.60 -19.29 -33.01
N PHE A 271 -9.34 -18.26 -33.42
CA PHE A 271 -10.60 -17.85 -32.77
C PHE A 271 -11.58 -19.03 -32.60
N ASN A 272 -11.64 -19.92 -33.58
CA ASN A 272 -12.49 -21.09 -33.57
C ASN A 272 -12.05 -22.17 -32.56
N ASP A 273 -10.75 -22.23 -32.24
CA ASP A 273 -10.21 -23.23 -31.32
C ASP A 273 -10.48 -22.87 -29.84
N VAL A 274 -10.50 -21.58 -29.51
CA VAL A 274 -10.78 -21.09 -28.14
C VAL A 274 -12.22 -21.41 -27.70
N LEU A 275 -13.12 -21.54 -28.67
CA LEU A 275 -14.52 -21.86 -28.42
C LEU A 275 -14.77 -23.37 -28.24
N LYS A 276 -13.78 -24.24 -28.51
CA LYS A 276 -13.93 -25.69 -28.37
C LYS A 276 -13.70 -26.13 -26.91
N PRO A 277 -14.58 -26.97 -26.36
CA PRO A 277 -14.45 -27.50 -25.00
C PRO A 277 -13.08 -28.15 -24.72
N PHE A 278 -12.51 -28.82 -25.72
CA PHE A 278 -11.23 -29.54 -25.64
C PHE A 278 -10.03 -28.59 -25.36
N TYR A 279 -10.10 -27.33 -25.77
CA TYR A 279 -9.01 -26.36 -25.61
C TYR A 279 -8.82 -25.95 -24.14
N ALA A 280 -9.91 -25.78 -23.41
CA ALA A 280 -9.86 -25.48 -21.99
C ALA A 280 -9.20 -26.59 -21.15
N GLN A 281 -9.25 -27.86 -21.59
CA GLN A 281 -8.63 -29.00 -20.91
C GLN A 281 -7.12 -29.06 -21.13
N GLN A 282 -6.63 -28.68 -22.31
CA GLN A 282 -5.20 -28.55 -22.57
C GLN A 282 -4.56 -27.40 -21.77
N ILE A 283 -5.31 -26.33 -21.57
CA ILE A 283 -4.92 -25.18 -20.76
C ILE A 283 -4.71 -25.56 -19.29
N LEU A 284 -5.55 -26.44 -18.76
CA LEU A 284 -5.49 -26.89 -17.35
C LEU A 284 -4.46 -28.00 -17.10
N ASN A 285 -3.95 -28.65 -18.17
CA ASN A 285 -2.90 -29.66 -18.06
C ASN A 285 -1.51 -28.99 -18.09
N ARG A 286 -1.09 -28.44 -16.97
CA ARG A 286 0.07 -27.57 -16.71
C ARG A 286 1.47 -28.07 -17.11
N LYS A 287 1.61 -29.21 -17.76
CA LYS A 287 2.93 -29.89 -17.86
C LYS A 287 3.81 -29.54 -19.07
N ASN A 288 3.38 -28.71 -20.05
CA ASN A 288 4.13 -28.53 -21.30
C ASN A 288 4.17 -27.08 -21.83
N TYR A 289 4.31 -26.06 -20.97
CA TYR A 289 4.38 -24.67 -21.43
C TYR A 289 5.80 -24.11 -21.26
N GLU A 290 6.55 -24.03 -22.36
CA GLU A 290 7.95 -23.56 -22.39
C GLU A 290 8.11 -22.19 -23.06
N LEU A 291 7.16 -21.26 -22.89
CA LEU A 291 7.42 -19.89 -23.34
C LEU A 291 8.42 -19.22 -22.39
N PRO A 292 9.54 -18.68 -22.91
CA PRO A 292 10.49 -17.97 -22.07
C PRO A 292 9.81 -16.72 -21.49
N VAL A 293 9.85 -16.59 -20.19
CA VAL A 293 9.49 -15.38 -19.46
C VAL A 293 10.77 -14.80 -18.90
N GLU A 294 11.10 -13.59 -19.30
CA GLU A 294 12.21 -12.84 -18.77
C GLU A 294 11.79 -12.15 -17.48
N ILE A 295 12.56 -12.34 -16.42
CA ILE A 295 12.35 -11.61 -15.18
C ILE A 295 13.09 -10.29 -15.31
N ILE A 296 12.37 -9.18 -15.41
CA ILE A 296 12.93 -7.83 -15.49
C ILE A 296 13.44 -7.40 -14.11
N SER A 297 12.75 -7.82 -13.05
CA SER A 297 13.16 -7.59 -11.67
C SER A 297 12.64 -8.72 -10.79
N ASP A 298 13.57 -9.52 -10.25
CA ASP A 298 13.28 -10.57 -9.26
C ASP A 298 13.39 -10.05 -7.84
N THR A 299 14.07 -8.94 -7.68
CA THR A 299 14.13 -8.23 -6.42
C THR A 299 13.22 -7.02 -6.52
N PRO A 300 12.33 -6.80 -5.57
CA PRO A 300 11.76 -5.48 -5.37
C PRO A 300 12.92 -4.50 -5.45
N ASP A 301 12.77 -3.38 -6.14
CA ASP A 301 13.73 -2.28 -6.02
C ASP A 301 13.69 -1.80 -4.56
N ILE A 302 14.42 -2.54 -3.72
CA ILE A 302 14.51 -2.30 -2.28
C ILE A 302 15.04 -0.90 -2.05
N GLU A 303 16.04 -0.47 -2.84
CA GLU A 303 16.66 0.84 -2.72
C GLU A 303 15.67 1.96 -3.09
N GLY A 304 15.04 1.89 -4.24
CA GLY A 304 14.01 2.86 -4.64
C GLY A 304 12.81 2.90 -3.69
N ARG A 305 12.38 1.73 -3.17
CA ARG A 305 11.35 1.66 -2.13
C ARG A 305 11.79 2.39 -0.85
N LEU A 306 13.02 2.13 -0.38
CA LEU A 306 13.56 2.77 0.82
C LEU A 306 13.61 4.29 0.66
N HIS A 307 14.16 4.78 -0.46
CA HIS A 307 14.25 6.22 -0.75
C HIS A 307 12.86 6.88 -0.80
N LYS A 308 11.90 6.23 -1.46
CA LYS A 308 10.53 6.71 -1.54
C LYS A 308 9.84 6.78 -0.17
N VAL A 309 9.91 5.71 0.61
CA VAL A 309 9.29 5.68 1.94
C VAL A 309 9.95 6.71 2.86
N ALA A 310 11.29 6.79 2.85
CA ALA A 310 12.03 7.74 3.66
C ALA A 310 11.68 9.20 3.29
N SER A 311 11.65 9.54 2.02
CA SER A 311 11.24 10.88 1.56
C SER A 311 9.78 11.21 1.91
N SER A 312 8.88 10.23 1.80
CA SER A 312 7.47 10.41 2.17
C SER A 312 7.27 10.65 3.67
N LEU A 313 8.07 9.98 4.52
CA LEU A 313 8.03 10.17 5.97
C LEU A 313 8.37 11.60 6.40
N VAL A 314 9.25 12.28 5.67
CA VAL A 314 9.69 13.66 5.97
C VAL A 314 9.09 14.71 5.05
N ALA A 315 8.10 14.32 4.23
CA ALA A 315 7.39 15.24 3.34
C ALA A 315 6.57 16.27 4.13
N ARG A 316 6.89 17.56 3.92
CA ARG A 316 6.15 18.65 4.57
C ARG A 316 4.74 18.80 4.00
N PRO A 317 3.77 19.22 4.78
CA PRO A 317 3.87 19.64 6.19
C PRO A 317 3.55 18.53 7.20
N LYS A 318 3.76 17.25 6.85
CA LYS A 318 3.38 16.12 7.70
C LYS A 318 4.51 15.71 8.65
N GLY A 319 4.12 15.11 9.78
CA GLY A 319 5.05 14.56 10.75
C GLY A 319 4.74 13.11 11.11
N ILE A 320 5.48 12.53 12.05
CA ILE A 320 5.33 11.14 12.48
C ILE A 320 4.75 11.11 13.90
N PHE A 321 3.69 10.36 14.09
CA PHE A 321 3.15 10.09 15.41
C PHE A 321 3.83 8.85 16.02
N ALA A 322 4.51 9.02 17.17
CA ALA A 322 5.10 7.90 17.89
C ALA A 322 4.08 7.35 18.90
N ALA A 323 3.41 6.26 18.54
CA ALA A 323 2.42 5.54 19.32
C ALA A 323 2.99 4.19 19.82
N ASP A 324 4.28 4.15 20.14
CA ASP A 324 5.08 2.96 20.35
C ASP A 324 5.47 2.71 21.82
N GLU A 325 4.71 3.25 22.76
CA GLU A 325 4.98 3.05 24.18
C GLU A 325 4.92 1.56 24.54
N SER A 326 6.00 1.08 25.16
CA SER A 326 6.07 -0.26 25.74
C SER A 326 5.19 -0.39 26.99
N GLY A 327 4.87 -1.62 27.40
CA GLY A 327 3.98 -1.90 28.54
C GLY A 327 4.27 -1.08 29.80
N GLY A 328 5.54 -0.97 30.21
CA GLY A 328 5.89 -0.17 31.39
C GLY A 328 5.64 1.33 31.25
N ASN A 329 5.76 1.88 30.04
CA ASN A 329 5.50 3.28 29.79
C ASN A 329 4.00 3.59 29.67
N ILE A 330 3.22 2.68 29.07
CA ILE A 330 1.77 2.85 28.98
C ILE A 330 1.11 2.65 30.34
N HIS A 331 1.64 1.72 31.15
CA HIS A 331 1.20 1.52 32.54
C HIS A 331 1.27 2.81 33.37
N LYS A 332 2.42 3.49 33.37
CA LYS A 332 2.60 4.77 34.07
C LYS A 332 1.63 5.87 33.57
N LYS A 333 1.33 5.89 32.27
CA LYS A 333 0.35 6.82 31.69
C LYS A 333 -1.06 6.53 32.19
N PHE A 334 -1.47 5.27 32.21
CA PHE A 334 -2.79 4.86 32.67
C PHE A 334 -2.95 5.07 34.18
N GLU A 335 -1.93 4.77 34.96
CA GLU A 335 -1.89 5.08 36.40
C GLU A 335 -2.13 6.58 36.65
N SER A 336 -1.51 7.47 35.86
CA SER A 336 -1.67 8.94 36.01
C SER A 336 -3.07 9.46 35.76
N ILE A 337 -3.94 8.68 35.10
CA ILE A 337 -5.34 9.02 34.79
C ILE A 337 -6.35 8.06 35.43
N GLY A 338 -5.88 7.14 36.30
CA GLY A 338 -6.73 6.18 36.99
C GLY A 338 -7.37 5.10 36.12
N VAL A 339 -6.73 4.73 35.01
CA VAL A 339 -7.17 3.69 34.08
C VAL A 339 -6.39 2.40 34.33
N GLU A 340 -7.10 1.27 34.35
CA GLU A 340 -6.47 -0.04 34.47
C GLU A 340 -5.64 -0.38 33.21
N ASP A 341 -4.42 -0.87 33.40
CA ASP A 341 -3.57 -1.36 32.32
C ASP A 341 -3.94 -2.81 31.96
N ASN A 342 -4.82 -2.96 30.99
CA ASN A 342 -5.20 -4.23 30.39
C ASN A 342 -5.19 -4.14 28.87
N PHE A 343 -5.28 -5.28 28.20
CA PHE A 343 -5.20 -5.37 26.73
C PHE A 343 -6.24 -4.47 26.03
N GLU A 344 -7.49 -4.48 26.50
CA GLU A 344 -8.57 -3.72 25.86
C GLU A 344 -8.40 -2.21 26.05
N ASN A 345 -7.99 -1.75 27.23
CA ASN A 345 -7.73 -0.34 27.45
C ASN A 345 -6.54 0.15 26.61
N ARG A 346 -5.49 -0.68 26.41
CA ARG A 346 -4.39 -0.35 25.51
C ARG A 346 -4.86 -0.28 24.06
N ARG A 347 -5.69 -1.22 23.61
CA ARG A 347 -6.30 -1.22 22.28
C ARG A 347 -7.16 0.03 22.07
N ALA A 348 -8.07 0.33 22.98
CA ALA A 348 -8.96 1.50 22.92
C ALA A 348 -8.17 2.82 22.92
N TYR A 349 -7.09 2.89 23.72
CA TYR A 349 -6.19 4.04 23.72
C TYR A 349 -5.50 4.26 22.36
N ARG A 350 -5.07 3.20 21.68
CA ARG A 350 -4.51 3.30 20.31
C ARG A 350 -5.58 3.72 19.30
N GLU A 351 -6.73 3.07 19.37
CA GLU A 351 -7.88 3.36 18.50
C GLU A 351 -8.34 4.81 18.59
N LEU A 352 -8.33 5.40 19.80
CA LEU A 352 -8.64 6.81 20.04
C LEU A 352 -7.92 7.73 19.04
N PHE A 353 -6.62 7.55 18.89
CA PHE A 353 -5.79 8.36 18.00
C PHE A 353 -5.96 7.98 16.54
N PHE A 354 -5.99 6.68 16.24
CA PHE A 354 -6.02 6.20 14.85
C PHE A 354 -7.34 6.50 14.16
N LYS A 355 -8.43 6.57 14.90
CA LYS A 355 -9.76 6.95 14.39
C LYS A 355 -10.04 8.44 14.42
N THR A 356 -9.13 9.28 14.88
CA THR A 356 -9.28 10.73 14.78
C THR A 356 -9.42 11.12 13.31
N GLN A 357 -10.46 11.89 13.00
CA GLN A 357 -10.75 12.32 11.64
C GLN A 357 -9.64 13.23 11.09
N ASP A 358 -9.37 13.17 9.80
CA ASP A 358 -8.45 14.04 9.05
C ASP A 358 -6.97 14.03 9.50
N ILE A 359 -6.52 13.08 10.33
CA ILE A 359 -5.11 13.00 10.77
C ILE A 359 -4.15 12.71 9.61
N GLU A 360 -4.60 12.06 8.55
CA GLU A 360 -3.83 11.79 7.32
C GLU A 360 -3.38 13.07 6.61
N ASN A 361 -4.05 14.20 6.86
CA ASN A 361 -3.62 15.50 6.35
C ASN A 361 -2.37 16.04 7.05
N TYR A 362 -2.08 15.58 8.27
CA TYR A 362 -1.04 16.08 9.16
C TYR A 362 0.05 15.06 9.50
N LEU A 363 -0.24 13.77 9.29
CA LEU A 363 0.68 12.68 9.61
C LEU A 363 1.11 11.93 8.34
N SER A 364 2.41 11.76 8.17
CA SER A 364 3.02 10.92 7.14
C SER A 364 3.17 9.47 7.59
N GLY A 365 3.31 9.24 8.90
CA GLY A 365 3.51 7.91 9.44
C GLY A 365 3.17 7.79 10.92
N ILE A 366 2.96 6.57 11.38
CA ILE A 366 2.72 6.24 12.79
C ILE A 366 3.64 5.08 13.18
N ILE A 367 4.37 5.21 14.30
CA ILE A 367 5.18 4.14 14.87
C ILE A 367 4.32 3.37 15.87
N LEU A 368 4.16 2.07 15.65
CA LEU A 368 3.40 1.19 16.53
C LEU A 368 4.32 0.42 17.51
N PHE A 369 3.75 -0.01 18.63
CA PHE A 369 4.32 -1.05 19.46
C PHE A 369 3.97 -2.44 18.90
N GLU A 370 4.77 -3.47 19.16
CA GLU A 370 4.58 -4.81 18.60
C GLU A 370 3.17 -5.39 18.87
N GLU A 371 2.63 -5.22 20.09
CA GLU A 371 1.26 -5.62 20.43
C GLU A 371 0.23 -4.96 19.50
N THR A 372 0.41 -3.68 19.20
CA THR A 372 -0.54 -2.89 18.41
C THR A 372 -0.59 -3.31 16.93
N VAL A 373 0.52 -3.81 16.39
CA VAL A 373 0.57 -4.35 15.01
C VAL A 373 -0.41 -5.53 14.84
N GLU A 374 -0.65 -6.29 15.90
CA GLU A 374 -1.53 -7.47 15.88
C GLU A 374 -2.97 -7.15 16.34
N GLN A 375 -3.22 -5.94 16.84
CA GLN A 375 -4.54 -5.52 17.32
C GLN A 375 -5.43 -5.04 16.18
N ASN A 376 -6.75 -5.08 16.44
CA ASN A 376 -7.78 -4.64 15.51
C ASN A 376 -8.57 -3.46 16.10
N THR A 377 -9.22 -2.71 15.21
CA THR A 377 -10.24 -1.73 15.58
C THR A 377 -11.44 -2.42 16.26
N SER A 378 -12.30 -1.66 16.88
CA SER A 378 -13.57 -2.14 17.43
C SER A 378 -14.49 -2.81 16.39
N GLU A 379 -14.29 -2.50 15.10
CA GLU A 379 -14.99 -3.12 13.97
C GLU A 379 -14.26 -4.37 13.40
N GLY A 380 -13.13 -4.79 14.02
CA GLY A 380 -12.40 -5.99 13.63
C GLY A 380 -11.39 -5.81 12.49
N VAL A 381 -11.12 -4.58 12.03
CA VAL A 381 -10.08 -4.28 11.01
C VAL A 381 -8.72 -4.17 11.69
N ASN A 382 -7.69 -4.84 11.16
CA ASN A 382 -6.35 -4.72 11.70
C ASN A 382 -5.83 -3.28 11.62
N PHE A 383 -5.13 -2.79 12.68
CA PHE A 383 -4.67 -1.41 12.74
C PHE A 383 -3.70 -1.03 11.62
N VAL A 384 -2.85 -1.95 11.17
CA VAL A 384 -1.92 -1.70 10.04
C VAL A 384 -2.73 -1.45 8.77
N GLU A 385 -3.68 -2.31 8.48
CA GLU A 385 -4.58 -2.16 7.32
C GLU A 385 -5.41 -0.88 7.42
N TYR A 386 -5.98 -0.59 8.59
CA TYR A 386 -6.78 0.61 8.82
C TYR A 386 -6.00 1.90 8.53
N LEU A 387 -4.76 2.00 9.00
CA LEU A 387 -3.90 3.17 8.78
C LEU A 387 -3.43 3.29 7.33
N LYS A 388 -3.08 2.18 6.71
CA LYS A 388 -2.67 2.18 5.29
C LYS A 388 -3.80 2.58 4.34
N ASN A 389 -5.04 2.21 4.65
CA ASN A 389 -6.22 2.64 3.89
C ASN A 389 -6.50 4.16 4.02
N ARG A 390 -5.77 4.85 4.90
CA ARG A 390 -5.78 6.32 5.07
C ARG A 390 -4.47 6.97 4.59
N ASP A 391 -3.70 6.30 3.75
CA ASP A 391 -2.41 6.79 3.23
C ASP A 391 -1.39 7.19 4.31
N ILE A 392 -1.45 6.54 5.48
CA ILE A 392 -0.50 6.73 6.57
C ILE A 392 0.50 5.57 6.57
N LEU A 393 1.79 5.88 6.46
CA LEU A 393 2.85 4.89 6.55
C LEU A 393 2.91 4.28 7.96
N VAL A 394 3.11 2.97 8.03
CA VAL A 394 3.11 2.25 9.31
C VAL A 394 4.50 1.76 9.66
N GLY A 395 4.96 2.14 10.83
CA GLY A 395 6.22 1.69 11.40
C GLY A 395 6.05 0.89 12.69
N VAL A 396 7.12 0.20 13.09
CA VAL A 396 7.15 -0.59 14.32
C VAL A 396 8.43 -0.32 15.13
N LYS A 397 8.28 -0.27 16.45
CA LYS A 397 9.42 -0.23 17.39
C LYS A 397 10.01 -1.63 17.52
N LEU A 398 11.32 -1.78 17.26
CA LEU A 398 12.00 -3.08 17.26
C LEU A 398 12.99 -3.28 18.41
N ASP A 399 13.43 -2.20 19.08
CA ASP A 399 14.32 -2.34 20.24
C ASP A 399 13.64 -3.07 21.41
N GLY A 400 14.39 -3.89 22.11
CA GLY A 400 13.97 -4.61 23.32
C GLY A 400 14.04 -3.77 24.60
N GLY A 401 14.21 -2.44 24.48
CA GLY A 401 14.39 -1.52 25.59
C GLY A 401 15.84 -1.34 26.01
N LEU A 402 16.03 -0.63 27.11
CA LEU A 402 17.33 -0.30 27.66
C LEU A 402 17.66 -1.20 28.85
N ARG A 403 18.93 -1.61 28.97
CA ARG A 403 19.48 -2.36 30.11
C ARG A 403 20.70 -1.62 30.64
N PRO A 404 21.05 -1.78 31.95
CA PRO A 404 22.30 -1.25 32.45
C PRO A 404 23.50 -1.74 31.63
N LEU A 405 24.42 -0.84 31.29
CA LEU A 405 25.67 -1.20 30.65
C LEU A 405 26.65 -1.75 31.71
N ALA A 406 27.07 -2.99 31.54
CA ALA A 406 27.96 -3.64 32.52
C ALA A 406 29.27 -2.87 32.70
N GLY A 407 29.60 -2.55 33.94
CA GLY A 407 30.80 -1.80 34.31
C GLY A 407 30.69 -0.28 34.19
N PHE A 408 29.52 0.26 33.79
CA PHE A 408 29.28 1.70 33.63
C PHE A 408 28.02 2.11 34.42
N GLU A 409 28.22 2.76 35.53
CA GLU A 409 27.11 3.23 36.37
C GLU A 409 26.29 4.31 35.65
N ASP A 410 24.97 4.22 35.76
CA ASP A 410 23.99 5.15 35.12
C ASP A 410 24.00 5.18 33.58
N GLU A 411 24.74 4.30 32.93
CA GLU A 411 24.71 4.18 31.48
C GLU A 411 23.94 2.92 31.04
N THR A 412 23.36 2.99 29.86
CA THR A 412 22.51 1.93 29.33
C THR A 412 22.95 1.47 27.94
N ILE A 413 22.60 0.20 27.67
CA ILE A 413 22.74 -0.39 26.34
C ILE A 413 21.36 -0.85 25.85
N SER A 414 21.05 -0.62 24.59
CA SER A 414 19.85 -1.12 23.96
C SER A 414 20.02 -2.60 23.57
N VAL A 415 18.95 -3.39 23.67
CA VAL A 415 18.97 -4.84 23.40
C VAL A 415 17.91 -5.24 22.40
N GLY A 416 18.02 -6.47 21.82
CA GLY A 416 17.01 -7.04 20.91
C GLY A 416 17.54 -7.43 19.54
N LEU A 417 18.85 -7.31 19.25
CA LEU A 417 19.44 -7.70 17.97
C LEU A 417 19.34 -9.21 17.69
N ASP A 418 19.32 -10.03 18.72
CA ASP A 418 19.23 -11.49 18.65
C ASP A 418 17.95 -12.00 17.97
N SER A 419 16.84 -11.27 18.12
CA SER A 419 15.54 -11.60 17.50
C SER A 419 15.21 -10.75 16.27
N LEU A 420 16.08 -9.85 15.86
CA LEU A 420 15.79 -8.81 14.89
C LEU A 420 15.45 -9.37 13.50
N ASP A 421 16.22 -10.34 13.00
CA ASP A 421 16.03 -10.91 11.65
C ASP A 421 14.66 -11.59 11.52
N GLN A 422 14.24 -12.35 12.54
CA GLN A 422 12.91 -13.00 12.59
C GLN A 422 11.77 -11.96 12.62
N LYS A 423 11.94 -10.88 13.40
CA LYS A 423 10.97 -9.80 13.46
C LYS A 423 10.85 -9.07 12.11
N LEU A 424 11.97 -8.77 11.47
CA LEU A 424 11.99 -8.09 10.18
C LEU A 424 11.36 -8.94 9.08
N GLU A 425 11.61 -10.25 9.04
CA GLU A 425 10.94 -11.17 8.13
C GLU A 425 9.41 -11.17 8.34
N LYS A 426 8.95 -11.23 9.59
CA LYS A 426 7.53 -11.15 9.94
C LYS A 426 6.92 -9.82 9.46
N TYR A 427 7.53 -8.70 9.81
CA TYR A 427 6.97 -7.38 9.53
C TYR A 427 7.05 -6.97 8.06
N SER A 428 8.04 -7.45 7.30
CA SER A 428 8.06 -7.28 5.85
C SER A 428 6.85 -7.95 5.17
N LYS A 429 6.46 -9.16 5.63
CA LYS A 429 5.25 -9.86 5.16
C LYS A 429 3.95 -9.14 5.55
N MET A 430 3.96 -8.37 6.63
CA MET A 430 2.83 -7.55 7.09
C MET A 430 2.80 -6.15 6.44
N ASN A 431 3.65 -5.91 5.44
CA ASN A 431 3.75 -4.62 4.75
C ASN A 431 4.06 -3.42 5.67
N ILE A 432 4.87 -3.62 6.70
CA ILE A 432 5.40 -2.52 7.52
C ILE A 432 6.39 -1.72 6.69
N ASP A 433 6.28 -0.39 6.70
CA ASP A 433 7.04 0.51 5.83
C ASP A 433 8.37 0.94 6.45
N PHE A 434 8.38 1.12 7.77
CA PHE A 434 9.56 1.59 8.49
C PHE A 434 9.64 1.00 9.90
N ALA A 435 10.81 1.11 10.51
CA ALA A 435 11.02 0.66 11.88
C ALA A 435 11.77 1.72 12.67
N LYS A 436 11.74 1.61 14.00
CA LYS A 436 12.44 2.53 14.88
C LYS A 436 13.20 1.77 15.96
N TRP A 437 14.42 2.24 16.25
CA TRP A 437 15.25 1.74 17.33
C TRP A 437 15.88 2.89 18.12
N ARG A 438 15.68 2.89 19.44
CA ARG A 438 16.13 3.94 20.33
C ARG A 438 17.31 3.48 21.19
N VAL A 439 18.32 4.34 21.31
CA VAL A 439 19.36 4.33 22.34
C VAL A 439 19.33 5.65 23.12
N ALA A 440 19.83 5.70 24.33
CA ALA A 440 19.74 6.91 25.17
C ALA A 440 21.06 7.21 25.88
N PHE A 441 21.39 8.51 25.90
CA PHE A 441 22.62 9.03 26.49
C PHE A 441 22.30 10.16 27.48
N GLY A 442 22.60 9.94 28.76
CA GLY A 442 22.51 10.96 29.79
C GLY A 442 23.78 11.79 29.88
N ILE A 443 23.64 13.10 30.04
CA ILE A 443 24.78 13.99 30.24
C ILE A 443 24.97 14.26 31.73
N ASN A 444 26.13 13.83 32.28
CA ASN A 444 26.59 14.21 33.59
C ASN A 444 28.10 14.45 33.56
N LYS A 445 28.49 15.74 33.67
CA LYS A 445 29.89 16.15 33.58
C LYS A 445 30.75 15.56 34.72
N GLU A 446 30.19 15.45 35.91
CA GLU A 446 30.92 14.95 37.09
C GLU A 446 31.26 13.48 36.96
N LYS A 447 30.34 12.70 36.37
CA LYS A 447 30.51 11.26 36.10
C LYS A 447 31.19 10.99 34.76
N GLY A 448 31.41 11.99 33.91
CA GLY A 448 31.98 11.82 32.59
C GLY A 448 31.07 11.09 31.61
N THR A 449 29.73 11.15 31.80
CA THR A 449 28.78 10.49 30.89
C THR A 449 28.26 11.45 29.80
N PRO A 450 27.95 10.96 28.60
CA PRO A 450 28.12 9.57 28.15
C PRO A 450 29.59 9.22 27.90
N SER A 451 30.01 8.02 28.35
CA SER A 451 31.34 7.48 28.08
C SER A 451 31.52 7.08 26.59
N ASP A 452 32.77 7.03 26.14
CA ASP A 452 33.07 6.55 24.78
C ASP A 452 32.58 5.12 24.56
N ALA A 453 32.71 4.26 25.56
CA ALA A 453 32.25 2.87 25.51
C ALA A 453 30.74 2.78 25.33
N ALA A 454 29.96 3.58 26.05
CA ALA A 454 28.50 3.60 25.91
C ALA A 454 28.09 4.13 24.53
N ILE A 455 28.77 5.17 24.03
CA ILE A 455 28.52 5.72 22.71
C ILE A 455 28.82 4.66 21.63
N GLU A 456 30.01 4.09 21.59
CA GLU A 456 30.40 3.11 20.57
C GLU A 456 29.52 1.86 20.58
N ALA A 457 29.25 1.28 21.75
CA ALA A 457 28.42 0.08 21.85
C ALA A 457 26.99 0.30 21.32
N ASN A 458 26.36 1.40 21.71
CA ASN A 458 24.98 1.69 21.28
C ASN A 458 24.89 2.09 19.81
N LEU A 459 25.84 2.86 19.29
CA LEU A 459 25.79 3.30 17.89
C LEU A 459 26.09 2.16 16.92
N ARG A 460 26.91 1.20 17.31
CA ARG A 460 27.11 -0.05 16.55
C ARG A 460 25.84 -0.88 16.47
N ILE A 461 25.04 -0.93 17.55
CA ILE A 461 23.72 -1.57 17.54
C ILE A 461 22.79 -0.88 16.55
N LEU A 462 22.74 0.47 16.55
CA LEU A 462 21.92 1.22 15.59
C LEU A 462 22.33 0.96 14.14
N ALA A 463 23.62 0.86 13.84
CA ALA A 463 24.11 0.60 12.49
C ALA A 463 23.75 -0.82 12.01
N GLN A 464 23.89 -1.83 12.88
CA GLN A 464 23.48 -3.20 12.59
C GLN A 464 21.97 -3.29 12.33
N TYR A 465 21.18 -2.67 13.23
CA TYR A 465 19.74 -2.57 13.07
C TYR A 465 19.35 -1.91 11.75
N ALA A 466 19.96 -0.76 11.42
CA ALA A 466 19.63 -0.02 10.20
C ALA A 466 19.90 -0.87 8.95
N LYS A 467 21.07 -1.52 8.88
CA LYS A 467 21.40 -2.40 7.74
C LYS A 467 20.48 -3.60 7.63
N ALA A 468 20.11 -4.21 8.75
CA ALA A 468 19.16 -5.33 8.78
C ALA A 468 17.78 -4.89 8.25
N CYS A 469 17.24 -3.73 8.67
CA CYS A 469 15.99 -3.20 8.15
C CYS A 469 16.01 -3.03 6.63
N GLN A 470 17.08 -2.45 6.09
CA GLN A 470 17.21 -2.21 4.65
C GLN A 470 17.23 -3.51 3.83
N LYS A 471 17.84 -4.58 4.35
CA LYS A 471 17.79 -5.92 3.73
C LYS A 471 16.36 -6.40 3.47
N TYR A 472 15.41 -6.03 4.34
CA TYR A 472 14.00 -6.41 4.24
C TYR A 472 13.11 -5.32 3.59
N GLY A 473 13.69 -4.26 3.02
CA GLY A 473 12.97 -3.16 2.40
C GLY A 473 12.19 -2.28 3.40
N ILE A 474 12.60 -2.27 4.68
CA ILE A 474 12.01 -1.48 5.76
C ILE A 474 12.93 -0.29 6.04
N VAL A 475 12.39 0.95 6.03
CA VAL A 475 13.18 2.15 6.31
C VAL A 475 13.57 2.20 7.80
N PRO A 476 14.85 2.27 8.15
CA PRO A 476 15.26 2.43 9.54
C PRO A 476 15.13 3.89 10.00
N ILE A 477 14.50 4.10 11.15
CA ILE A 477 14.65 5.31 11.95
C ILE A 477 15.63 5.01 13.08
N VAL A 478 16.82 5.62 13.01
CA VAL A 478 17.85 5.52 14.05
C VAL A 478 17.65 6.64 15.07
N GLU A 479 17.49 6.30 16.38
CA GLU A 479 17.14 7.26 17.42
C GLU A 479 18.21 7.32 18.54
N PRO A 480 19.33 8.05 18.32
CA PRO A 480 20.32 8.32 19.35
C PRO A 480 19.88 9.51 20.23
N GLU A 481 19.03 9.26 21.21
CA GLU A 481 18.47 10.29 22.08
C GLU A 481 19.50 10.80 23.09
N VAL A 482 19.75 12.10 23.11
CA VAL A 482 20.37 12.80 24.24
C VAL A 482 19.26 13.17 25.22
N VAL A 483 19.31 12.63 26.44
CA VAL A 483 18.23 12.75 27.43
C VAL A 483 18.16 14.18 27.98
N TYR A 484 16.93 14.70 28.07
CA TYR A 484 16.67 16.07 28.53
C TYR A 484 16.92 16.29 30.04
N SER A 485 16.79 15.23 30.87
CA SER A 485 17.07 15.33 32.31
C SER A 485 18.54 15.61 32.58
N GLY A 486 18.81 16.29 33.69
CA GLY A 486 20.14 16.68 34.12
C GLY A 486 20.38 18.17 34.17
N ASN A 487 21.57 18.58 34.60
CA ASN A 487 21.95 19.99 34.83
C ASN A 487 22.94 20.54 33.77
N HIS A 488 23.01 19.92 32.61
CA HIS A 488 23.91 20.34 31.55
C HIS A 488 23.44 21.63 30.87
N THR A 489 24.40 22.45 30.40
CA THR A 489 24.11 23.62 29.58
C THR A 489 23.81 23.26 28.14
N ILE A 490 23.16 24.15 27.39
CA ILE A 490 22.90 23.98 25.97
C ILE A 490 24.19 23.72 25.16
N LYS A 491 25.29 24.37 25.54
CA LYS A 491 26.60 24.21 24.91
C LYS A 491 27.13 22.78 25.10
N GLN A 492 27.05 22.25 26.33
CA GLN A 492 27.42 20.85 26.62
C GLN A 492 26.55 19.86 25.85
N CYS A 493 25.24 20.10 25.79
CA CYS A 493 24.32 19.28 24.98
C CYS A 493 24.75 19.31 23.51
N ARG A 494 25.09 20.45 22.95
CA ARG A 494 25.55 20.54 21.58
C ARG A 494 26.83 19.75 21.33
N GLU A 495 27.84 19.90 22.17
CA GLU A 495 29.12 19.19 22.04
C GLU A 495 28.93 17.67 22.08
N ILE A 496 28.10 17.18 23.00
CA ILE A 496 27.79 15.75 23.10
C ILE A 496 26.95 15.28 21.90
N THR A 497 25.96 16.06 21.48
CA THR A 497 25.15 15.73 20.28
C THR A 497 26.03 15.61 19.03
N GLU A 498 26.94 16.56 18.80
CA GLU A 498 27.88 16.50 17.67
C GLU A 498 28.77 15.27 17.73
N LYS A 499 29.30 14.92 18.93
CA LYS A 499 30.11 13.72 19.13
C LYS A 499 29.35 12.44 18.79
N ILE A 500 28.12 12.32 19.33
CA ILE A 500 27.25 11.15 19.08
C ILE A 500 26.91 11.01 17.61
N LEU A 501 26.46 12.09 16.95
CA LEU A 501 26.07 12.06 15.56
C LEU A 501 27.24 11.75 14.62
N LYS A 502 28.41 12.36 14.82
CA LYS A 502 29.62 12.02 14.04
C LYS A 502 30.00 10.54 14.18
N SER A 503 29.93 10.01 15.39
CA SER A 503 30.20 8.60 15.64
C SER A 503 29.13 7.68 15.02
N LEU A 504 27.85 8.11 15.04
CA LEU A 504 26.76 7.36 14.41
C LEU A 504 26.99 7.22 12.90
N PHE A 505 27.23 8.33 12.20
CA PHE A 505 27.42 8.28 10.74
C PHE A 505 28.66 7.51 10.33
N LYS A 506 29.72 7.51 11.15
CA LYS A 506 30.87 6.63 10.96
C LYS A 506 30.50 5.14 11.07
N GLU A 507 29.68 4.75 12.07
CA GLU A 507 29.21 3.35 12.18
C GLU A 507 28.25 2.98 11.04
N LEU A 508 27.34 3.89 10.62
CA LEU A 508 26.46 3.66 9.47
C LEU A 508 27.25 3.43 8.18
N GLU A 509 28.35 4.17 7.96
CA GLU A 509 29.26 3.98 6.82
C GLU A 509 29.96 2.63 6.89
N ILE A 510 30.50 2.22 8.06
CA ILE A 510 31.15 0.90 8.25
C ILE A 510 30.20 -0.23 7.88
N PHE A 511 28.92 -0.13 8.26
CA PHE A 511 27.88 -1.12 7.95
C PHE A 511 27.26 -0.95 6.57
N LYS A 512 27.73 -0.01 5.75
CA LYS A 512 27.24 0.29 4.39
C LYS A 512 25.72 0.51 4.38
N VAL A 513 25.25 1.32 5.33
CA VAL A 513 23.85 1.72 5.38
C VAL A 513 23.60 2.78 4.31
N ASP A 514 22.51 2.61 3.55
CA ASP A 514 22.06 3.60 2.58
C ASP A 514 21.38 4.77 3.31
N LEU A 515 22.00 5.95 3.24
CA LEU A 515 21.53 7.14 3.95
C LEU A 515 20.28 7.75 3.32
N ALA A 516 20.10 7.67 2.01
CA ALA A 516 18.90 8.14 1.33
C ALA A 516 17.65 7.29 1.67
N GLY A 517 17.87 6.05 2.15
CA GLY A 517 16.85 5.17 2.70
C GLY A 517 16.81 5.14 4.25
N THR A 518 17.29 6.19 4.95
CA THR A 518 17.42 6.21 6.41
C THR A 518 16.92 7.53 6.99
N ILE A 519 16.27 7.50 8.16
CA ILE A 519 15.82 8.66 8.92
C ILE A 519 16.58 8.75 10.24
N LEU A 520 17.10 9.94 10.54
CA LEU A 520 17.63 10.27 11.87
C LEU A 520 16.49 10.82 12.75
N LYS A 521 16.22 10.19 13.89
CA LYS A 521 15.38 10.77 14.94
C LYS A 521 16.27 11.22 16.09
N THR A 522 16.24 12.50 16.43
CA THR A 522 17.15 13.05 17.42
C THR A 522 16.48 14.07 18.35
N SER A 523 17.10 14.31 19.50
CA SER A 523 16.72 15.39 20.39
C SER A 523 17.06 16.74 19.75
N MET A 524 16.29 17.77 20.08
CA MET A 524 16.76 19.15 19.91
C MET A 524 17.89 19.42 20.93
N VAL A 525 18.81 20.29 20.62
CA VAL A 525 19.86 20.72 21.54
C VAL A 525 19.26 21.66 22.58
N LEU A 526 19.18 21.18 23.84
CA LEU A 526 18.53 21.86 24.97
C LEU A 526 19.46 21.93 26.17
N ALA A 527 19.32 22.96 27.00
CA ALA A 527 19.81 22.88 28.36
C ALA A 527 19.04 21.83 29.15
N GLY A 528 19.68 21.12 30.04
CA GLY A 528 19.04 20.11 30.88
C GLY A 528 17.87 20.67 31.68
N SER A 529 16.89 19.80 31.99
CA SER A 529 15.66 20.22 32.70
C SER A 529 15.91 20.77 34.09
N GLU A 530 17.04 20.43 34.68
CA GLU A 530 17.47 20.87 36.03
C GLU A 530 18.43 22.06 35.96
N ASN A 531 18.80 22.53 34.77
CA ASN A 531 19.66 23.71 34.62
C ASN A 531 18.86 24.99 34.89
N GLU A 532 19.42 25.88 35.71
CA GLU A 532 18.76 27.14 36.06
C GLU A 532 18.56 28.07 34.86
N ILE A 533 19.44 27.96 33.85
CA ILE A 533 19.39 28.79 32.65
C ILE A 533 18.75 27.96 31.53
N GLN A 534 17.49 28.26 31.23
CA GLN A 534 16.77 27.67 30.10
C GLN A 534 16.89 28.54 28.85
N SER A 535 17.14 27.87 27.73
CA SER A 535 17.36 28.57 26.44
C SER A 535 16.06 29.00 25.76
N SER A 536 16.08 30.11 25.04
CA SER A 536 14.98 30.53 24.16
C SER A 536 14.84 29.60 22.96
N SER A 537 13.65 29.56 22.33
CA SER A 537 13.41 28.73 21.13
C SER A 537 14.33 29.06 19.97
N ARG A 538 14.71 30.35 19.81
CA ARG A 538 15.71 30.78 18.80
C ARG A 538 17.11 30.25 19.08
N GLU A 539 17.51 30.19 20.34
CA GLU A 539 18.81 29.65 20.75
C GLU A 539 18.81 28.13 20.53
N VAL A 540 17.75 27.43 20.95
CA VAL A 540 17.55 26.00 20.71
C VAL A 540 17.64 25.68 19.21
N ALA A 541 16.95 26.44 18.37
CA ALA A 541 16.99 26.28 16.92
C ALA A 541 18.38 26.45 16.35
N ARG A 542 19.07 27.52 16.73
CA ARG A 542 20.43 27.83 16.26
C ARG A 542 21.42 26.72 16.64
N GLU A 543 21.43 26.32 17.91
CA GLU A 543 22.37 25.31 18.41
C GLU A 543 22.07 23.93 17.84
N THR A 544 20.77 23.60 17.67
CA THR A 544 20.32 22.33 17.04
C THR A 544 20.78 22.25 15.59
N ILE A 545 20.51 23.27 14.80
CA ILE A 545 20.90 23.29 13.39
C ILE A 545 22.41 23.36 13.21
N ALA A 546 23.12 24.04 14.10
CA ALA A 546 24.58 24.04 14.08
C ALA A 546 25.15 22.63 14.34
N ALA A 547 24.62 21.92 15.32
CA ALA A 547 25.02 20.54 15.59
C ALA A 547 24.75 19.61 14.40
N LEU A 548 23.56 19.72 13.79
CA LEU A 548 23.19 18.91 12.63
C LEU A 548 24.08 19.19 11.41
N LYS A 549 24.30 20.47 11.06
CA LYS A 549 25.15 20.86 9.92
C LYS A 549 26.61 20.39 10.08
N ASN A 550 27.10 20.32 11.32
CA ASN A 550 28.46 19.87 11.62
C ASN A 550 28.62 18.35 11.61
N SER A 551 27.52 17.57 11.60
CA SER A 551 27.56 16.15 11.93
C SER A 551 26.74 15.23 11.01
N VAL A 552 25.75 15.76 10.28
CA VAL A 552 24.83 14.98 9.45
C VAL A 552 25.21 15.11 7.98
N PRO A 553 25.49 14.00 7.27
CA PRO A 553 25.69 14.01 5.82
C PRO A 553 24.47 14.51 5.07
N LYS A 554 24.71 15.20 3.95
CA LYS A 554 23.63 15.76 3.11
C LYS A 554 22.81 14.69 2.37
N GLU A 555 23.37 13.51 2.23
CA GLU A 555 22.76 12.35 1.60
C GLU A 555 21.66 11.69 2.44
N LEU A 556 21.54 12.03 3.72
CA LEU A 556 20.50 11.50 4.60
C LEU A 556 19.12 11.96 4.11
N ALA A 557 18.15 11.03 4.07
CA ALA A 557 16.79 11.36 3.62
C ALA A 557 16.11 12.42 4.49
N GLY A 558 16.28 12.34 5.81
CA GLY A 558 15.66 13.31 6.68
C GLY A 558 15.99 13.20 8.16
N VAL A 559 15.66 14.27 8.87
CA VAL A 559 15.80 14.42 10.31
C VAL A 559 14.43 14.68 10.92
N VAL A 560 14.06 13.89 11.92
CA VAL A 560 12.83 14.08 12.70
C VAL A 560 13.18 14.30 14.16
N PHE A 561 12.53 15.29 14.79
CA PHE A 561 12.79 15.61 16.19
C PHE A 561 11.86 14.84 17.11
N LEU A 562 12.41 14.30 18.22
CA LEU A 562 11.62 13.86 19.34
C LEU A 562 11.28 15.05 20.27
N SER A 563 10.20 14.96 21.05
CA SER A 563 9.81 16.02 22.01
C SER A 563 10.60 15.99 23.33
N GLY A 564 11.19 14.86 23.69
CA GLY A 564 12.21 14.69 24.74
C GLY A 564 11.89 15.25 26.12
N GLY A 565 10.62 15.31 26.52
CA GLY A 565 10.25 15.87 27.83
C GLY A 565 9.85 17.33 27.82
N GLN A 566 9.93 18.00 26.69
CA GLN A 566 9.40 19.35 26.50
C GLN A 566 7.87 19.38 26.66
N THR A 567 7.33 20.53 27.10
CA THR A 567 5.88 20.75 27.04
C THR A 567 5.39 20.74 25.57
N PRO A 568 4.11 20.41 25.33
CA PRO A 568 3.55 20.43 23.99
C PRO A 568 3.79 21.73 23.23
N THR A 569 3.58 22.88 23.88
CA THR A 569 3.79 24.21 23.28
C THR A 569 5.26 24.45 22.95
N ARG A 570 6.16 24.19 23.93
CA ARG A 570 7.60 24.43 23.73
C ARG A 570 8.18 23.58 22.59
N ALA A 571 7.72 22.33 22.45
CA ALA A 571 8.13 21.46 21.34
C ALA A 571 7.70 22.05 19.98
N THR A 572 6.50 22.62 19.91
CA THR A 572 5.98 23.29 18.70
C THR A 572 6.76 24.58 18.39
N ASP A 573 6.99 25.43 19.40
CA ASP A 573 7.72 26.71 19.24
C ASP A 573 9.17 26.48 18.79
N ASN A 574 9.84 25.49 19.38
CA ASN A 574 11.19 25.12 18.98
C ASN A 574 11.23 24.57 17.55
N LEU A 575 10.25 23.76 17.15
CA LEU A 575 10.12 23.26 15.78
C LEU A 575 9.92 24.40 14.78
N GLN A 576 9.08 25.37 15.11
CA GLN A 576 8.85 26.56 14.28
C GLN A 576 10.13 27.38 14.07
N GLU A 577 10.87 27.64 15.13
CA GLU A 577 12.13 28.39 15.03
C GLU A 577 13.19 27.60 14.24
N ILE A 578 13.24 26.27 14.37
CA ILE A 578 14.09 25.43 13.53
C ILE A 578 13.66 25.56 12.06
N THR A 579 12.37 25.48 11.77
CA THR A 579 11.83 25.59 10.41
C THR A 579 12.20 26.92 9.75
N ASN A 580 12.17 28.01 10.50
CA ASN A 580 12.52 29.34 10.03
C ASN A 580 13.98 29.46 9.56
N LEU A 581 14.89 28.61 10.08
CA LEU A 581 16.31 28.59 9.69
C LEU A 581 16.60 27.83 8.38
N GLY A 582 15.60 27.11 7.81
CA GLY A 582 15.77 26.39 6.54
C GLY A 582 15.99 27.31 5.33
N PRO A 583 16.20 26.79 4.11
CA PRO A 583 16.13 25.38 3.78
C PRO A 583 17.32 24.55 4.29
N PHE A 584 17.14 23.24 4.34
CA PHE A 584 18.16 22.26 4.74
C PHE A 584 18.39 21.25 3.61
N ASP A 585 19.51 20.56 3.64
CA ASP A 585 19.85 19.51 2.66
C ASP A 585 18.98 18.26 2.83
N TRP A 586 18.42 18.03 4.00
CA TRP A 586 17.55 16.91 4.37
C TRP A 586 16.12 17.38 4.65
N GLY A 587 15.15 16.46 4.50
CA GLY A 587 13.79 16.69 5.00
C GLY A 587 13.82 16.90 6.52
N VAL A 588 13.06 17.89 7.02
CA VAL A 588 12.97 18.16 8.46
C VAL A 588 11.52 18.18 8.90
N THR A 589 11.19 17.34 9.89
CA THR A 589 9.87 17.30 10.52
C THR A 589 9.95 16.80 11.97
N TYR A 590 8.83 16.44 12.56
CA TYR A 590 8.74 15.95 13.93
C TYR A 590 8.36 14.45 13.98
N SER A 591 8.77 13.78 15.07
CA SER A 591 8.29 12.46 15.46
C SER A 591 7.97 12.45 16.95
N TYR A 592 6.78 12.95 17.29
CA TYR A 592 6.41 13.20 18.67
C TYR A 592 5.49 12.10 19.23
N ALA A 593 5.66 11.79 20.53
CA ALA A 593 4.75 11.00 21.33
C ALA A 593 3.97 11.90 22.30
N ARG A 594 4.55 12.17 23.47
CA ARG A 594 3.89 12.88 24.58
C ARG A 594 3.37 14.27 24.18
N ALA A 595 4.10 15.02 23.37
CA ALA A 595 3.68 16.37 22.95
C ALA A 595 2.39 16.39 22.10
N LEU A 596 2.05 15.26 21.47
CA LEU A 596 0.77 15.10 20.78
C LEU A 596 -0.32 14.49 21.66
N GLN A 597 0.05 13.48 22.46
CA GLN A 597 -0.91 12.64 23.18
C GLN A 597 -1.40 13.23 24.49
N LEU A 598 -0.57 13.99 25.21
CA LEU A 598 -0.83 14.35 26.61
C LEU A 598 -2.18 15.05 26.85
N PRO A 599 -2.57 16.07 26.08
CA PRO A 599 -3.87 16.69 26.27
C PRO A 599 -5.04 15.73 26.00
N ALA A 600 -4.94 14.91 24.96
CA ALA A 600 -5.95 13.94 24.62
C ALA A 600 -6.06 12.81 25.65
N LEU A 601 -4.94 12.31 26.16
CA LEU A 601 -4.91 11.29 27.23
C LEU A 601 -5.63 11.80 28.49
N GLN A 602 -5.34 13.02 28.92
CA GLN A 602 -5.94 13.65 30.08
C GLN A 602 -7.46 13.85 29.91
N ALA A 603 -7.88 14.26 28.72
CA ALA A 603 -9.29 14.46 28.42
C ALA A 603 -10.05 13.13 28.33
N TRP A 604 -9.44 12.10 27.70
CA TRP A 604 -10.06 10.78 27.55
C TRP A 604 -10.33 10.12 28.89
N ALA A 605 -9.33 10.07 29.78
CA ALA A 605 -9.42 9.47 31.14
C ALA A 605 -10.08 8.07 31.16
N GLY A 606 -9.92 7.28 30.07
CA GLY A 606 -10.50 5.94 29.94
C GLY A 606 -11.99 5.87 29.67
N LYS A 607 -12.65 6.98 29.40
CA LYS A 607 -14.12 7.07 29.31
C LYS A 607 -14.58 7.21 27.86
N ALA A 608 -15.58 6.39 27.48
CA ALA A 608 -16.14 6.40 26.12
C ALA A 608 -16.78 7.74 25.74
N GLU A 609 -17.45 8.39 26.66
CA GLU A 609 -18.07 9.71 26.47
C GLU A 609 -17.07 10.84 26.15
N ASN A 610 -15.82 10.66 26.50
CA ASN A 610 -14.75 11.65 26.31
C ASN A 610 -14.00 11.47 24.97
N VAL A 611 -14.26 10.41 24.21
CA VAL A 611 -13.52 10.06 23.00
C VAL A 611 -13.48 11.23 22.00
N SER A 612 -14.63 11.82 21.68
CA SER A 612 -14.72 12.92 20.70
C SER A 612 -13.91 14.14 21.13
N GLN A 613 -13.94 14.51 22.42
CA GLN A 613 -13.18 15.64 22.95
C GLN A 613 -11.66 15.35 22.92
N ALA A 614 -11.26 14.15 23.26
CA ALA A 614 -9.86 13.74 23.22
C ALA A 614 -9.31 13.70 21.79
N GLN A 615 -10.10 13.23 20.83
CA GLN A 615 -9.76 13.26 19.41
C GLN A 615 -9.57 14.68 18.88
N LEU A 616 -10.44 15.61 19.27
CA LEU A 616 -10.30 17.02 18.90
C LEU A 616 -8.98 17.61 19.42
N LEU A 617 -8.65 17.37 20.68
CA LEU A 617 -7.39 17.84 21.28
C LEU A 617 -6.15 17.21 20.60
N PHE A 618 -6.24 15.95 20.21
CA PHE A 618 -5.17 15.33 19.43
C PHE A 618 -5.02 15.97 18.05
N LEU A 619 -6.13 16.17 17.34
CA LEU A 619 -6.15 16.85 16.04
C LEU A 619 -5.54 18.26 16.11
N GLU A 620 -5.91 19.04 17.14
CA GLU A 620 -5.32 20.36 17.38
C GLU A 620 -3.80 20.30 17.52
N ARG A 621 -3.28 19.29 18.25
CA ARG A 621 -1.83 19.13 18.44
C ARG A 621 -1.10 18.71 17.17
N VAL A 622 -1.63 17.77 16.38
CA VAL A 622 -1.00 17.38 15.12
C VAL A 622 -1.06 18.51 14.10
N ALA A 623 -2.17 19.23 14.03
CA ALA A 623 -2.31 20.41 13.16
C ALA A 623 -1.33 21.53 13.55
N ALA A 624 -1.19 21.87 14.84
CA ALA A 624 -0.27 22.88 15.32
C ALA A 624 1.20 22.56 14.95
N ASN A 625 1.62 21.31 15.08
CA ASN A 625 2.97 20.90 14.72
C ASN A 625 3.18 20.82 13.19
N SER A 626 2.14 20.46 12.43
CA SER A 626 2.16 20.55 10.97
C SER A 626 2.31 22.02 10.51
N HIS A 627 1.58 22.95 11.12
CA HIS A 627 1.71 24.38 10.81
C HIS A 627 3.10 24.93 11.16
N ALA A 628 3.73 24.44 12.22
CA ALA A 628 5.10 24.81 12.58
C ALA A 628 6.17 24.37 11.55
N LEU A 629 5.80 23.61 10.54
CA LEU A 629 6.67 23.25 9.41
C LEU A 629 6.62 24.26 8.24
N TYR A 630 5.73 25.25 8.28
CA TYR A 630 5.77 26.39 7.36
C TYR A 630 6.67 27.48 7.92
N LYS A 631 7.37 28.20 7.04
CA LYS A 631 8.12 29.40 7.43
C LYS A 631 7.16 30.54 7.75
N ASN A 632 7.40 31.20 8.87
CA ASN A 632 6.74 32.46 9.22
C ASN A 632 7.41 33.63 8.54
#